data_b01ee5d4c68c46ed3c5c5bad74f684b2
#
_entry.id   b01ee5d4c68c46ed3c5c5bad74f684b2
#
_cell.length_a   1.000
_cell.length_b   1.000
_cell.length_c   1.000
_cell.angle_alpha   90.00
_cell.angle_beta   90.00
_cell.angle_gamma   90.00
#
_symmetry.space_group_name_H-M   'P 1'
#
loop_
_entity.id
_entity.type
_entity.pdbx_description
1 polymer ?
#
loop_
_entity_poly.entity_id
_entity_poly.type
_entity_poly.pdbx_seq_one_letter_code
_entity_poly.pdbx_strand_id
1 'polypeptide(L)'
;MFSANATRVEICLFDQNGVLETARVELPEYTNEIWHGYLPGIEPGAIYGYRVHGPYEPHQGHRFNPNKLLLDPYARGHFGELEWHPAVFGFQMESGDDTTFDERDSAPFVPKCVVVDPNFDWKGEPQGCTVPWDHTILYEMHLRGFTKLHPMVPKAHRGTYKGLENKDVVDYVKSLGVTSVELLPIHAFINDSHLLDQAANNCMEHIVPPALRPAR
;
A
#
# COMPACT_ATOMS: atom_id res chain seq x y z
N MET A 1 -12.23 -4.64 9.43
CA MET A 1 -12.36 -5.17 8.05
C MET A 1 -13.83 -5.39 7.74
N PHE A 2 -14.36 -4.83 6.65
CA PHE A 2 -15.74 -5.09 6.21
C PHE A 2 -15.83 -6.43 5.49
N SER A 3 -16.76 -7.30 5.91
CA SER A 3 -17.10 -8.54 5.21
C SER A 3 -18.40 -9.12 5.75
N ALA A 4 -19.49 -8.93 4.99
CA ALA A 4 -20.83 -9.37 5.39
C ALA A 4 -21.00 -10.91 5.44
N ASN A 5 -20.31 -11.61 4.54
CA ASN A 5 -20.47 -13.06 4.37
C ASN A 5 -19.30 -13.88 4.97
N ALA A 6 -18.34 -13.22 5.62
CA ALA A 6 -17.30 -13.93 6.34
C ALA A 6 -17.89 -14.63 7.58
N THR A 7 -17.39 -15.81 7.87
CA THR A 7 -17.71 -16.56 9.10
C THR A 7 -16.70 -16.34 10.19
N ARG A 8 -15.48 -15.88 9.82
CA ARG A 8 -14.37 -15.58 10.73
C ARG A 8 -13.33 -14.72 10.00
N VAL A 9 -12.74 -13.78 10.71
CA VAL A 9 -11.60 -12.98 10.22
C VAL A 9 -10.46 -13.09 11.23
N GLU A 10 -9.28 -13.42 10.73
CA GLU A 10 -8.06 -13.53 11.53
C GLU A 10 -7.05 -12.47 11.08
N ILE A 11 -6.43 -11.79 12.05
CA ILE A 11 -5.23 -11.01 11.81
C ILE A 11 -4.01 -11.91 12.03
N CYS A 12 -3.11 -11.93 11.05
CA CYS A 12 -1.86 -12.65 11.09
C CYS A 12 -0.72 -11.65 11.32
N LEU A 13 0.09 -11.89 12.33
CA LEU A 13 1.28 -11.10 12.64
C LEU A 13 2.52 -11.80 12.13
N PHE A 14 3.47 -11.02 11.63
CA PHE A 14 4.70 -11.54 11.04
C PHE A 14 5.93 -11.04 11.81
N ASP A 15 7.03 -11.73 11.62
CA ASP A 15 8.34 -11.30 12.08
C ASP A 15 8.78 -9.98 11.39
N GLN A 16 9.86 -9.39 11.86
CA GLN A 16 10.38 -8.12 11.32
C GLN A 16 10.81 -8.20 9.84
N ASN A 17 10.98 -9.40 9.32
CA ASN A 17 11.32 -9.63 7.92
C ASN A 17 10.08 -9.90 7.05
N GLY A 18 8.90 -10.00 7.65
CA GLY A 18 7.64 -10.30 6.96
C GLY A 18 7.56 -11.72 6.38
N VAL A 19 8.38 -12.64 6.86
CA VAL A 19 8.51 -14.01 6.33
C VAL A 19 7.77 -15.02 7.19
N LEU A 20 8.02 -15.00 8.50
CA LEU A 20 7.45 -15.96 9.43
C LEU A 20 6.17 -15.40 10.07
N GLU A 21 5.04 -16.10 9.89
CA GLU A 21 3.82 -15.83 10.65
C GLU A 21 4.04 -16.24 12.11
N THR A 22 4.09 -15.25 13.01
CA THR A 22 4.43 -15.45 14.44
C THR A 22 3.21 -15.65 15.33
N ALA A 23 2.07 -15.09 14.91
CA ALA A 23 0.81 -15.22 15.62
C ALA A 23 -0.38 -15.05 14.68
N ARG A 24 -1.48 -15.68 15.05
CA ARG A 24 -2.77 -15.54 14.39
C ARG A 24 -3.83 -15.32 15.46
N VAL A 25 -4.60 -14.24 15.33
CA VAL A 25 -5.60 -13.82 16.29
C VAL A 25 -6.92 -13.58 15.57
N GLU A 26 -7.97 -14.24 16.03
CA GLU A 26 -9.32 -13.99 15.54
C GLU A 26 -9.82 -12.62 16.02
N LEU A 27 -10.46 -11.86 15.13
CA LEU A 27 -11.10 -10.61 15.49
C LEU A 27 -12.40 -10.93 16.26
N PRO A 28 -12.50 -10.48 17.54
CA PRO A 28 -13.58 -10.94 18.44
C PRO A 28 -14.91 -10.24 18.22
N GLU A 29 -14.92 -9.11 17.52
CA GLU A 29 -16.09 -8.24 17.43
C GLU A 29 -16.59 -8.11 16.00
N TYR A 30 -17.92 -8.12 15.84
CA TYR A 30 -18.62 -7.97 14.58
C TYR A 30 -19.79 -7.00 14.74
N THR A 31 -19.71 -5.85 14.08
CA THR A 31 -20.73 -4.79 14.18
C THR A 31 -20.99 -4.19 12.81
N ASN A 32 -22.23 -4.23 12.36
CA ASN A 32 -22.61 -3.68 11.05
C ASN A 32 -21.72 -4.21 9.90
N GLU A 33 -21.53 -5.52 9.86
CA GLU A 33 -20.71 -6.22 8.84
C GLU A 33 -19.22 -5.87 8.88
N ILE A 34 -18.75 -5.20 9.94
CA ILE A 34 -17.36 -4.88 10.18
C ILE A 34 -16.80 -5.78 11.28
N TRP A 35 -15.76 -6.52 10.94
CA TRP A 35 -14.95 -7.29 11.88
C TRP A 35 -13.88 -6.36 12.46
N HIS A 36 -13.79 -6.33 13.79
CA HIS A 36 -12.85 -5.46 14.50
C HIS A 36 -12.40 -6.04 15.83
N GLY A 37 -11.39 -5.42 16.42
CA GLY A 37 -10.86 -5.80 17.71
C GLY A 37 -9.67 -4.93 18.09
N TYR A 38 -9.36 -4.90 19.36
CA TYR A 38 -8.17 -4.23 19.88
C TYR A 38 -7.09 -5.26 20.23
N LEU A 39 -5.91 -5.09 19.66
CA LEU A 39 -4.74 -5.93 19.95
C LEU A 39 -3.76 -5.15 20.81
N PRO A 40 -3.66 -5.46 22.12
CA PRO A 40 -2.71 -4.78 23.00
C PRO A 40 -1.27 -5.15 22.64
N GLY A 41 -0.35 -4.20 22.83
CA GLY A 41 1.09 -4.42 22.59
C GLY A 41 1.54 -4.41 21.13
N ILE A 42 0.67 -4.06 20.20
CA ILE A 42 1.05 -3.84 18.81
C ILE A 42 1.54 -2.39 18.64
N GLU A 43 2.75 -2.23 18.17
CA GLU A 43 3.42 -0.95 17.99
C GLU A 43 3.65 -0.63 16.51
N PRO A 44 3.93 0.63 16.16
CA PRO A 44 4.36 1.01 14.81
C PRO A 44 5.55 0.17 14.34
N GLY A 45 5.50 -0.27 13.09
CA GLY A 45 6.46 -1.20 12.51
C GLY A 45 6.02 -2.66 12.55
N ALA A 46 4.96 -3.01 13.30
CA ALA A 46 4.42 -4.37 13.27
C ALA A 46 3.88 -4.71 11.87
N ILE A 47 4.21 -5.90 11.40
CA ILE A 47 3.85 -6.41 10.08
C ILE A 47 2.67 -7.35 10.21
N TYR A 48 1.62 -7.16 9.40
CA TYR A 48 0.38 -7.93 9.51
C TYR A 48 -0.32 -8.13 8.17
N GLY A 49 -1.30 -9.04 8.17
CA GLY A 49 -2.26 -9.23 7.10
C GLY A 49 -3.51 -9.93 7.62
N TYR A 50 -4.49 -10.15 6.77
CA TYR A 50 -5.73 -10.83 7.16
C TYR A 50 -5.91 -12.16 6.46
N ARG A 51 -6.54 -13.11 7.15
CA ARG A 51 -7.13 -14.30 6.53
C ARG A 51 -8.61 -14.32 6.83
N VAL A 52 -9.41 -14.55 5.80
CA VAL A 52 -10.86 -14.46 5.88
C VAL A 52 -11.48 -15.80 5.52
N HIS A 53 -12.31 -16.31 6.42
CA HIS A 53 -13.05 -17.55 6.27
C HIS A 53 -14.48 -17.24 5.86
N GLY A 54 -15.07 -18.12 5.07
CA GLY A 54 -16.44 -18.01 4.58
C GLY A 54 -16.72 -19.08 3.53
N PRO A 55 -17.88 -19.04 2.87
CA PRO A 55 -18.24 -20.01 1.85
C PRO A 55 -17.36 -19.87 0.61
N TYR A 56 -16.99 -21.01 0.02
CA TYR A 56 -16.38 -21.05 -1.31
C TYR A 56 -17.41 -21.62 -2.30
N GLU A 57 -18.18 -20.72 -2.85
CA GLU A 57 -19.28 -20.99 -3.78
C GLU A 57 -19.17 -20.02 -4.98
N PRO A 58 -18.20 -20.22 -5.89
CA PRO A 58 -17.89 -19.27 -6.97
C PRO A 58 -19.09 -18.91 -7.85
N HIS A 59 -19.98 -19.84 -8.09
CA HIS A 59 -21.20 -19.62 -8.87
C HIS A 59 -22.22 -18.67 -8.20
N GLN A 60 -22.09 -18.48 -6.87
CA GLN A 60 -22.89 -17.53 -6.08
C GLN A 60 -22.09 -16.24 -5.76
N GLY A 61 -20.87 -16.12 -6.27
CA GLY A 61 -20.00 -14.96 -6.03
C GLY A 61 -19.16 -15.05 -4.75
N HIS A 62 -19.24 -16.15 -4.01
CA HIS A 62 -18.46 -16.34 -2.78
C HIS A 62 -17.15 -17.07 -3.06
N ARG A 63 -16.02 -16.43 -2.75
CA ARG A 63 -14.66 -16.94 -3.02
C ARG A 63 -13.75 -16.80 -1.80
N PHE A 64 -14.27 -17.09 -0.62
CA PHE A 64 -13.45 -17.03 0.61
C PHE A 64 -12.41 -18.14 0.60
N ASN A 65 -11.16 -17.77 0.84
CA ASN A 65 -10.06 -18.73 0.90
C ASN A 65 -9.05 -18.31 1.99
N PRO A 66 -9.06 -18.97 3.16
CA PRO A 66 -8.18 -18.62 4.28
C PRO A 66 -6.69 -18.90 4.01
N ASN A 67 -6.36 -19.62 2.94
CA ASN A 67 -4.99 -19.81 2.52
C ASN A 67 -4.40 -18.57 1.82
N LYS A 68 -5.25 -17.60 1.51
CA LYS A 68 -4.82 -16.34 0.88
C LYS A 68 -4.71 -15.24 1.91
N LEU A 69 -3.48 -14.73 2.07
CA LEU A 69 -3.23 -13.56 2.91
C LEU A 69 -3.72 -12.32 2.17
N LEU A 70 -4.56 -11.53 2.83
CA LEU A 70 -5.16 -10.32 2.29
C LEU A 70 -4.55 -9.08 2.94
N LEU A 71 -4.43 -8.02 2.14
CA LEU A 71 -4.08 -6.70 2.63
C LEU A 71 -5.27 -6.05 3.34
N ASP A 72 -4.98 -5.22 4.32
CA ASP A 72 -5.95 -4.34 4.93
C ASP A 72 -6.27 -3.18 3.97
N PRO A 73 -7.52 -2.97 3.57
CA PRO A 73 -7.90 -1.84 2.73
C PRO A 73 -7.62 -0.47 3.36
N TYR A 74 -7.46 -0.44 4.68
CA TYR A 74 -7.15 0.78 5.45
C TYR A 74 -5.68 0.90 5.84
N ALA A 75 -4.82 0.01 5.36
CA ALA A 75 -3.39 0.08 5.64
C ALA A 75 -2.79 1.40 5.13
N ARG A 76 -1.92 1.99 5.95
CA ARG A 76 -1.17 3.22 5.61
C ARG A 76 0.24 2.93 5.11
N GLY A 77 0.70 1.69 5.24
CA GLY A 77 2.00 1.25 4.79
C GLY A 77 2.00 -0.23 4.42
N HIS A 78 2.86 -0.57 3.49
CA HIS A 78 3.05 -1.95 3.04
C HIS A 78 4.52 -2.35 3.21
N PHE A 79 4.76 -3.63 3.40
CA PHE A 79 6.07 -4.25 3.52
C PHE A 79 6.21 -5.37 2.49
N GLY A 80 7.32 -5.36 1.76
CA GLY A 80 7.59 -6.34 0.70
C GLY A 80 6.90 -5.97 -0.63
N GLU A 81 7.10 -6.81 -1.59
CA GLU A 81 6.58 -6.66 -2.97
C GLU A 81 5.76 -7.90 -3.34
N LEU A 82 4.93 -7.77 -4.36
CA LEU A 82 4.23 -8.90 -4.93
C LEU A 82 5.18 -9.70 -5.82
N GLU A 83 5.31 -10.98 -5.54
CA GLU A 83 5.90 -11.96 -6.45
C GLU A 83 4.77 -12.70 -7.17
N TRP A 84 4.69 -12.55 -8.49
CA TRP A 84 3.67 -13.26 -9.26
C TRP A 84 3.93 -14.76 -9.24
N HIS A 85 3.11 -15.46 -8.50
CA HIS A 85 3.16 -16.91 -8.32
C HIS A 85 1.74 -17.48 -8.37
N PRO A 86 1.51 -18.71 -8.89
CA PRO A 86 0.17 -19.30 -8.93
C PRO A 86 -0.53 -19.35 -7.57
N ALA A 87 0.20 -19.46 -6.48
CA ALA A 87 -0.37 -19.45 -5.11
C ALA A 87 -1.03 -18.13 -4.69
N VAL A 88 -0.82 -17.03 -5.43
CA VAL A 88 -1.45 -15.74 -5.15
C VAL A 88 -2.96 -15.77 -5.48
N PHE A 89 -3.34 -16.60 -6.43
CA PHE A 89 -4.73 -16.73 -6.87
C PHE A 89 -5.54 -17.65 -5.94
N GLY A 90 -6.83 -17.35 -5.77
CA GLY A 90 -7.74 -18.15 -4.96
C GLY A 90 -8.13 -19.48 -5.59
N PHE A 91 -7.83 -19.67 -6.87
CA PHE A 91 -8.15 -20.83 -7.69
C PHE A 91 -6.88 -21.44 -8.31
N GLN A 92 -6.96 -22.68 -8.76
CA GLN A 92 -5.84 -23.38 -9.40
C GLN A 92 -5.68 -22.91 -10.85
N MET A 93 -4.72 -21.99 -11.09
CA MET A 93 -4.47 -21.43 -12.42
C MET A 93 -4.20 -22.50 -13.49
N GLU A 94 -3.52 -23.55 -13.10
CA GLU A 94 -3.12 -24.65 -14.00
C GLU A 94 -4.31 -25.46 -14.51
N SER A 95 -5.46 -25.39 -13.83
CA SER A 95 -6.68 -26.09 -14.24
C SER A 95 -7.41 -25.42 -15.41
N GLY A 96 -7.18 -24.12 -15.62
CA GLY A 96 -7.96 -23.30 -16.54
C GLY A 96 -9.41 -23.06 -16.09
N ASP A 97 -9.78 -23.49 -14.86
CA ASP A 97 -11.09 -23.32 -14.26
C ASP A 97 -10.98 -22.46 -13.01
N ASP A 98 -11.53 -21.25 -13.06
CA ASP A 98 -11.48 -20.26 -11.99
C ASP A 98 -12.45 -20.56 -10.84
N THR A 99 -13.22 -21.64 -10.93
CA THR A 99 -14.10 -22.12 -9.85
C THR A 99 -13.43 -23.11 -8.91
N THR A 100 -12.23 -23.58 -9.24
CA THR A 100 -11.43 -24.49 -8.42
C THR A 100 -10.88 -23.79 -7.16
N PHE A 101 -10.64 -24.56 -6.10
CA PHE A 101 -10.07 -24.04 -4.86
C PHE A 101 -8.57 -24.31 -4.80
N ASP A 102 -7.77 -23.28 -4.54
CA ASP A 102 -6.32 -23.42 -4.37
C ASP A 102 -5.94 -23.42 -2.89
N GLU A 103 -5.30 -24.47 -2.42
CA GLU A 103 -4.92 -24.66 -1.01
C GLU A 103 -3.53 -24.09 -0.65
N ARG A 104 -2.77 -23.63 -1.65
CA ARG A 104 -1.41 -23.08 -1.41
C ARG A 104 -1.48 -21.80 -0.60
N ASP A 105 -0.54 -21.62 0.32
CA ASP A 105 -0.42 -20.37 1.08
C ASP A 105 0.17 -19.26 0.20
N SER A 106 -0.52 -18.13 0.14
CA SER A 106 -0.04 -16.96 -0.61
C SER A 106 0.90 -16.05 0.18
N ALA A 107 0.99 -16.22 1.49
CA ALA A 107 1.76 -15.31 2.35
C ALA A 107 3.22 -15.09 1.91
N PRO A 108 3.98 -16.09 1.41
CA PRO A 108 5.34 -15.87 0.94
C PRO A 108 5.46 -14.92 -0.26
N PHE A 109 4.40 -14.80 -1.07
CA PHE A 109 4.43 -14.15 -2.37
C PHE A 109 3.75 -12.78 -2.41
N VAL A 110 3.02 -12.40 -1.35
CA VAL A 110 2.26 -11.15 -1.29
C VAL A 110 2.87 -10.17 -0.30
N PRO A 111 2.78 -8.85 -0.56
CA PRO A 111 3.15 -7.85 0.42
C PRO A 111 2.27 -7.98 1.68
N LYS A 112 2.71 -7.39 2.77
CA LYS A 112 2.00 -7.30 4.04
C LYS A 112 1.70 -5.85 4.37
N CYS A 113 0.82 -5.64 5.32
CA CYS A 113 0.56 -4.32 5.88
C CYS A 113 1.53 -4.01 7.00
N VAL A 114 1.78 -2.71 7.23
CA VAL A 114 2.61 -2.23 8.34
C VAL A 114 1.81 -1.25 9.18
N VAL A 115 1.88 -1.41 10.48
CA VAL A 115 1.35 -0.40 11.41
C VAL A 115 2.23 0.84 11.36
N VAL A 116 1.64 1.97 11.00
CA VAL A 116 2.35 3.25 10.85
C VAL A 116 1.96 4.18 12.01
N ASP A 117 2.94 4.85 12.59
CA ASP A 117 2.67 5.94 13.54
C ASP A 117 1.97 7.09 12.78
N PRO A 118 0.75 7.47 13.16
CA PRO A 118 0.04 8.56 12.50
C PRO A 118 0.58 9.95 12.86
N ASN A 119 1.44 10.04 13.88
CA ASN A 119 1.94 11.31 14.36
C ASN A 119 3.01 11.85 13.41
N PHE A 120 2.74 13.01 12.85
CA PHE A 120 3.71 13.77 12.07
C PHE A 120 4.00 15.08 12.81
N ASP A 121 5.29 15.35 13.09
CA ASP A 121 5.71 16.61 13.71
C ASP A 121 5.71 17.74 12.69
N TRP A 122 4.66 18.53 12.72
CA TRP A 122 4.52 19.73 11.88
C TRP A 122 5.38 20.91 12.32
N LYS A 123 6.16 20.77 13.40
CA LYS A 123 7.05 21.83 13.94
C LYS A 123 6.37 23.18 14.13
N GLY A 124 5.09 23.13 14.47
CA GLY A 124 4.28 24.35 14.64
C GLY A 124 3.78 25.00 13.36
N GLU A 125 4.06 24.44 12.20
CA GLU A 125 3.48 24.91 10.94
C GLU A 125 1.95 24.70 10.93
N PRO A 126 1.19 25.69 10.47
CA PRO A 126 -0.26 25.55 10.38
C PRO A 126 -0.63 24.45 9.36
N GLN A 127 -1.54 23.57 9.76
CA GLN A 127 -2.10 22.59 8.85
C GLN A 127 -3.07 23.29 7.88
N GLY A 128 -2.77 23.17 6.59
CA GLY A 128 -3.65 23.63 5.51
C GLY A 128 -3.26 25.00 4.94
N CYS A 129 -3.55 25.16 3.69
CA CYS A 129 -3.40 26.42 2.98
C CYS A 129 -4.71 27.20 3.02
N THR A 130 -4.63 28.48 3.35
CA THR A 130 -5.78 29.39 3.42
C THR A 130 -5.93 30.25 2.17
N VAL A 131 -5.41 29.77 1.02
CA VAL A 131 -5.53 30.51 -0.24
C VAL A 131 -6.99 30.42 -0.73
N PRO A 132 -7.68 31.56 -0.94
CA PRO A 132 -9.01 31.58 -1.52
C PRO A 132 -9.04 30.95 -2.92
N TRP A 133 -10.18 30.37 -3.30
CA TRP A 133 -10.33 29.68 -4.58
C TRP A 133 -10.03 30.57 -5.79
N ASP A 134 -10.44 31.81 -5.75
CA ASP A 134 -10.22 32.82 -6.78
C ASP A 134 -8.75 33.27 -6.93
N HIS A 135 -7.91 32.93 -5.92
CA HIS A 135 -6.47 33.18 -5.95
C HIS A 135 -5.67 31.88 -6.12
N THR A 136 -6.35 30.74 -6.27
CA THR A 136 -5.69 29.43 -6.37
C THR A 136 -5.17 29.18 -7.79
N ILE A 137 -3.88 28.90 -7.89
CA ILE A 137 -3.22 28.41 -9.11
C ILE A 137 -2.75 26.98 -8.84
N LEU A 138 -3.42 26.02 -9.47
CA LEU A 138 -3.11 24.60 -9.35
C LEU A 138 -2.09 24.19 -10.42
N TYR A 139 -1.06 23.47 -10.01
CA TYR A 139 -0.05 22.92 -10.89
C TYR A 139 0.00 21.39 -10.73
N GLU A 140 -0.43 20.68 -11.76
CA GLU A 140 -0.34 19.23 -11.78
C GLU A 140 1.06 18.77 -12.20
N MET A 141 1.66 17.85 -11.47
CA MET A 141 2.99 17.34 -11.78
C MET A 141 3.18 15.86 -11.45
N HIS A 142 4.04 15.22 -12.22
CA HIS A 142 4.51 13.88 -11.92
C HIS A 142 5.74 13.96 -11.00
N LEU A 143 5.66 13.37 -9.80
CA LEU A 143 6.71 13.43 -8.77
C LEU A 143 8.12 13.15 -9.32
N ARG A 144 8.31 12.02 -9.98
CA ARG A 144 9.61 11.64 -10.53
C ARG A 144 9.99 12.50 -11.73
N GLY A 145 9.06 12.70 -12.67
CA GLY A 145 9.32 13.43 -13.90
C GLY A 145 9.82 14.86 -13.63
N PHE A 146 9.21 15.52 -12.66
CA PHE A 146 9.52 16.92 -12.35
C PHE A 146 10.95 17.13 -11.88
N THR A 147 11.49 16.24 -11.05
CA THR A 147 12.83 16.41 -10.47
C THR A 147 13.91 15.53 -11.11
N LYS A 148 13.56 14.57 -11.97
CA LYS A 148 14.51 13.57 -12.53
C LYS A 148 15.70 14.18 -13.24
N LEU A 149 15.47 15.24 -13.99
CA LEU A 149 16.50 15.95 -14.75
C LEU A 149 16.82 17.34 -14.18
N HIS A 150 16.26 17.68 -13.01
CA HIS A 150 16.43 19.02 -12.44
C HIS A 150 17.90 19.26 -12.04
N PRO A 151 18.56 20.30 -12.57
CA PRO A 151 20.01 20.48 -12.39
C PRO A 151 20.42 20.74 -10.94
N MET A 152 19.59 21.47 -10.18
CA MET A 152 19.87 21.88 -8.81
C MET A 152 19.54 20.79 -7.77
N VAL A 153 18.81 19.72 -8.17
CA VAL A 153 18.51 18.61 -7.26
C VAL A 153 19.69 17.63 -7.22
N PRO A 154 20.23 17.30 -6.04
CA PRO A 154 21.27 16.28 -5.91
C PRO A 154 20.86 14.95 -6.57
N LYS A 155 21.76 14.30 -7.28
CA LYS A 155 21.46 13.08 -8.06
C LYS A 155 20.75 11.99 -7.23
N ALA A 156 21.12 11.84 -5.96
CA ALA A 156 20.53 10.86 -5.05
C ALA A 156 19.05 11.15 -4.70
N HIS A 157 18.61 12.40 -4.83
CA HIS A 157 17.26 12.83 -4.49
C HIS A 157 16.36 13.01 -5.73
N ARG A 158 16.92 12.93 -6.95
CA ARG A 158 16.16 13.12 -8.18
C ARG A 158 15.09 12.05 -8.36
N GLY A 159 13.89 12.48 -8.66
CA GLY A 159 12.74 11.58 -8.85
C GLY A 159 12.16 11.04 -7.54
N THR A 160 12.44 11.65 -6.39
CA THR A 160 11.90 11.27 -5.08
C THR A 160 11.21 12.45 -4.40
N TYR A 161 10.45 12.18 -3.32
CA TYR A 161 9.88 13.25 -2.48
C TYR A 161 10.95 14.23 -1.97
N LYS A 162 12.12 13.71 -1.58
CA LYS A 162 13.27 14.55 -1.18
C LYS A 162 13.74 15.49 -2.28
N GLY A 163 13.51 15.14 -3.54
CA GLY A 163 13.76 16.03 -4.68
C GLY A 163 12.79 17.20 -4.70
N LEU A 164 11.52 17.00 -4.33
CA LEU A 164 10.53 18.08 -4.23
C LEU A 164 10.77 19.00 -3.03
N GLU A 165 11.35 18.49 -1.94
CA GLU A 165 11.73 19.30 -0.77
C GLU A 165 12.88 20.29 -1.06
N ASN A 166 13.59 20.10 -2.18
CA ASN A 166 14.71 20.96 -2.52
C ASN A 166 14.26 22.42 -2.68
N LYS A 167 14.98 23.34 -2.01
CA LYS A 167 14.62 24.75 -1.99
C LYS A 167 14.50 25.36 -3.38
N ASP A 168 15.40 25.03 -4.31
CA ASP A 168 15.38 25.56 -5.66
C ASP A 168 14.13 25.11 -6.43
N VAL A 169 13.64 23.88 -6.18
CA VAL A 169 12.40 23.36 -6.74
C VAL A 169 11.21 24.12 -6.20
N VAL A 170 11.14 24.30 -4.89
CA VAL A 170 10.05 25.04 -4.23
C VAL A 170 10.03 26.50 -4.68
N ASP A 171 11.18 27.15 -4.74
CA ASP A 171 11.29 28.55 -5.17
C ASP A 171 10.88 28.70 -6.64
N TYR A 172 11.26 27.76 -7.49
CA TYR A 172 10.82 27.77 -8.89
C TYR A 172 9.30 27.69 -9.01
N VAL A 173 8.67 26.71 -8.35
CA VAL A 173 7.21 26.54 -8.38
C VAL A 173 6.51 27.80 -7.85
N LYS A 174 7.00 28.38 -6.75
CA LYS A 174 6.49 29.64 -6.20
C LYS A 174 6.66 30.82 -7.16
N SER A 175 7.77 30.88 -7.89
CA SER A 175 8.04 31.95 -8.86
C SER A 175 7.03 31.98 -10.02
N LEU A 176 6.39 30.82 -10.31
CA LEU A 176 5.31 30.73 -11.29
C LEU A 176 3.96 31.21 -10.74
N GLY A 177 3.90 31.60 -9.47
CA GLY A 177 2.65 31.99 -8.80
C GLY A 177 1.79 30.81 -8.34
N VAL A 178 2.32 29.58 -8.42
CA VAL A 178 1.62 28.37 -8.00
C VAL A 178 1.36 28.39 -6.50
N THR A 179 0.12 28.14 -6.12
CA THR A 179 -0.34 28.08 -4.72
C THR A 179 -0.64 26.68 -4.24
N SER A 180 -0.93 25.79 -5.18
CA SER A 180 -1.29 24.40 -4.89
C SER A 180 -0.66 23.46 -5.91
N VAL A 181 -0.14 22.35 -5.44
CA VAL A 181 0.44 21.31 -6.29
C VAL A 181 -0.45 20.07 -6.22
N GLU A 182 -0.84 19.56 -7.38
CA GLU A 182 -1.50 18.27 -7.54
C GLU A 182 -0.50 17.25 -8.05
N LEU A 183 -0.24 16.23 -7.27
CA LEU A 183 0.63 15.16 -7.72
C LEU A 183 -0.19 14.13 -8.50
N LEU A 184 0.29 13.72 -9.67
CA LEU A 184 -0.18 12.52 -10.34
C LEU A 184 -0.14 11.35 -9.36
N PRO A 185 -0.99 10.29 -9.56
CA PRO A 185 -1.19 9.26 -8.56
C PRO A 185 0.10 8.77 -7.89
N ILE A 186 0.11 8.83 -6.56
CA ILE A 186 1.27 8.49 -5.71
C ILE A 186 0.99 7.30 -4.79
N HIS A 187 -0.10 6.58 -5.03
CA HIS A 187 -0.48 5.40 -4.26
C HIS A 187 0.42 4.21 -4.57
N ALA A 188 0.51 3.29 -3.62
CA ALA A 188 1.15 2.01 -3.87
C ALA A 188 0.41 1.27 -5.00
N PHE A 189 1.14 0.66 -5.90
CA PHE A 189 0.61 -0.08 -7.04
C PHE A 189 1.40 -1.36 -7.26
N ILE A 190 0.85 -2.24 -8.07
CA ILE A 190 1.46 -3.51 -8.44
C ILE A 190 1.71 -3.47 -9.95
N ASN A 191 2.90 -3.91 -10.35
CA ASN A 191 3.20 -4.11 -11.76
C ASN A 191 2.52 -5.35 -12.29
N ASP A 192 1.93 -5.26 -13.48
CA ASP A 192 1.36 -6.41 -14.15
C ASP A 192 2.44 -7.42 -14.53
N SER A 193 2.12 -8.71 -14.43
CA SER A 193 3.09 -9.79 -14.68
C SER A 193 3.72 -9.69 -16.08
N HIS A 194 2.93 -9.37 -17.10
CA HIS A 194 3.42 -9.25 -18.49
C HIS A 194 4.41 -8.11 -18.69
N LEU A 195 4.37 -7.07 -17.85
CA LEU A 195 5.36 -5.98 -17.89
C LEU A 195 6.69 -6.41 -17.29
N LEU A 196 6.65 -7.20 -16.21
CA LEU A 196 7.85 -7.74 -15.57
C LEU A 196 8.59 -8.70 -16.51
N ASP A 197 7.87 -9.52 -17.27
CA ASP A 197 8.45 -10.42 -18.29
C ASP A 197 9.21 -9.65 -19.38
N GLN A 198 8.82 -8.42 -19.64
CA GLN A 198 9.46 -7.52 -20.62
C GLN A 198 10.52 -6.61 -20.00
N ALA A 199 10.85 -6.78 -18.71
CA ALA A 199 11.66 -5.85 -17.92
C ALA A 199 11.16 -4.39 -18.01
N ALA A 200 9.85 -4.24 -18.23
CA ALA A 200 9.14 -2.97 -18.28
C ALA A 200 8.41 -2.74 -16.97
N ASN A 201 8.15 -1.49 -16.69
CA ASN A 201 7.45 -1.09 -15.47
C ASN A 201 6.21 -0.29 -15.84
N ASN A 202 5.21 -0.33 -15.00
CA ASN A 202 4.04 0.53 -15.16
C ASN A 202 4.49 2.00 -15.15
N CYS A 203 3.88 2.86 -15.96
CA CYS A 203 4.21 4.30 -16.00
C CYS A 203 4.02 5.00 -14.64
N MET A 204 3.26 4.39 -13.74
CA MET A 204 3.04 4.85 -12.36
C MET A 204 4.16 4.45 -11.38
N GLU A 205 5.18 3.73 -11.83
CA GLU A 205 6.19 3.02 -11.04
C GLU A 205 7.11 3.87 -10.17
N HIS A 206 6.81 5.07 -9.89
CA HIS A 206 7.86 5.94 -9.37
C HIS A 206 7.65 6.47 -7.96
N ILE A 207 6.69 5.93 -7.22
CA ILE A 207 6.24 6.63 -6.02
C ILE A 207 6.01 5.73 -4.81
N VAL A 208 6.40 4.49 -4.85
CA VAL A 208 6.55 3.79 -3.57
C VAL A 208 7.91 4.20 -3.02
N PRO A 209 7.97 5.04 -1.98
CA PRO A 209 9.20 5.11 -1.21
C PRO A 209 9.49 3.67 -0.80
N PRO A 210 10.75 3.20 -0.82
CA PRO A 210 11.08 1.95 -0.18
C PRO A 210 10.45 2.04 1.21
N ALA A 211 9.50 1.15 1.46
CA ALA A 211 8.76 1.12 2.70
C ALA A 211 9.76 1.39 3.80
N LEU A 212 9.40 2.21 4.75
CA LEU A 212 10.20 2.57 5.90
C LEU A 212 11.03 1.37 6.35
N ARG A 213 12.21 1.20 5.77
CA ARG A 213 13.18 0.27 6.34
C ARG A 213 13.56 0.91 7.65
N PRO A 214 13.38 0.24 8.78
CA PRO A 214 13.93 0.75 10.03
C PRO A 214 15.42 1.04 9.75
N ALA A 215 15.83 2.24 10.08
CA ALA A 215 17.24 2.61 10.02
C ALA A 215 17.99 1.58 10.85
N ARG A 216 19.00 0.93 10.23
CA ARG A 216 19.94 0.08 10.95
C ARG A 216 20.76 0.92 11.87
#